data_be29af15cde84daa57a1d2af8ff3c1eb
#
_entry.id   be29af15cde84daa57a1d2af8ff3c1eb
#
_cell.length_a   1.000
_cell.length_b   1.000
_cell.length_c   1.000
_cell.angle_alpha   90.00
_cell.angle_beta   90.00
_cell.angle_gamma   90.00
#
_symmetry.space_group_name_H-M   'P 1'
#
loop_
_entity.id
_entity.type
_entity.pdbx_description
1 polymer ?
#
loop_
_entity_poly.entity_id
_entity_poly.type
_entity_poly.pdbx_seq_one_letter_code
_entity_poly.pdbx_strand_id
1 'polypeptide(L)' 'LIFFIGTYDTPGVSHVGIYVGDGVMIHCGDPIQYTSINSSYWQQHFYAFGRPAY' A
#
# COMPACT_ATOMS: atom_id res chain seq x y z
N LEU A 1 0.00 1.31 8.80
CA LEU A 1 -0.60 1.33 7.46
C LEU A 1 0.39 1.89 6.44
N ILE A 2 0.30 1.44 5.22
CA ILE A 2 1.08 1.98 4.10
C ILE A 2 0.11 2.53 3.06
N PHE A 3 0.37 3.75 2.58
CA PHE A 3 -0.52 4.46 1.68
C PHE A 3 0.12 4.62 0.31
N PHE A 4 -0.69 4.51 -0.73
CA PHE A 4 -0.27 4.66 -2.12
C PHE A 4 -1.13 5.70 -2.82
N ILE A 5 -0.57 6.33 -3.85
CA ILE A 5 -1.27 7.29 -4.71
C ILE A 5 -1.18 6.83 -6.16
N GLY A 6 -2.06 7.33 -7.00
CA GLY A 6 -2.02 7.06 -8.43
C GLY A 6 -2.39 5.65 -8.84
N THR A 7 -2.93 4.83 -7.94
CA THR A 7 -3.39 3.47 -8.28
C THR A 7 -4.75 3.50 -8.97
N TYR A 8 -5.48 4.59 -8.78
CA TYR A 8 -6.75 4.87 -9.46
C TYR A 8 -6.72 6.29 -10.01
N ASP A 9 -7.65 6.62 -10.90
CA ASP A 9 -7.80 7.96 -11.46
C ASP A 9 -8.54 8.85 -10.46
N THR A 10 -7.88 9.14 -9.33
CA THR A 10 -8.42 9.97 -8.26
C THR A 10 -7.27 10.72 -7.59
N PRO A 11 -7.50 11.98 -7.15
CA PRO A 11 -6.46 12.70 -6.41
C PRO A 11 -6.29 12.13 -5.00
N GLY A 12 -5.07 12.27 -4.47
CA GLY A 12 -4.75 11.83 -3.12
C GLY A 12 -4.51 10.34 -2.99
N VAL A 13 -4.60 9.83 -1.77
CA VAL A 13 -4.38 8.43 -1.47
C VAL A 13 -5.49 7.58 -2.10
N SER A 14 -5.09 6.60 -2.90
CA SER A 14 -6.03 5.75 -3.63
C SER A 14 -5.98 4.28 -3.21
N HIS A 15 -5.00 3.89 -2.38
CA HIS A 15 -4.87 2.52 -1.92
C HIS A 15 -4.16 2.49 -0.57
N VAL A 16 -4.49 1.51 0.24
CA VAL A 16 -3.87 1.33 1.56
C VAL A 16 -3.66 -0.14 1.84
N GLY A 17 -2.54 -0.46 2.50
CA GLY A 17 -2.24 -1.80 2.97
C GLY A 17 -1.76 -1.78 4.40
N ILE A 18 -1.61 -2.97 4.98
CA ILE A 18 -1.03 -3.14 6.31
C ILE A 18 0.35 -3.75 6.12
N TYR A 19 1.38 -3.02 6.52
CA TYR A 19 2.75 -3.51 6.42
C TYR A 19 2.98 -4.57 7.49
N VAL A 20 3.47 -5.74 7.08
CA VAL A 20 3.67 -6.87 7.99
C VAL A 20 5.14 -7.21 8.21
N GLY A 21 6.05 -6.37 7.66
CA GLY A 21 7.49 -6.58 7.80
C GLY A 21 8.07 -7.26 6.57
N ASP A 22 9.40 -7.27 6.49
CA ASP A 22 10.17 -7.93 5.42
C ASP A 22 9.80 -7.47 4.00
N GLY A 23 9.34 -6.22 3.86
CA GLY A 23 8.97 -5.68 2.56
C GLY A 23 7.67 -6.24 2.02
N VAL A 24 6.77 -6.71 2.90
CA VAL A 24 5.51 -7.32 2.52
C VAL A 24 4.35 -6.59 3.17
N MET A 25 3.25 -6.44 2.45
CA MET A 25 2.00 -5.91 2.98
C MET A 25 0.86 -6.89 2.73
N ILE A 26 -0.19 -6.81 3.58
CA ILE A 26 -1.47 -7.43 3.28
C ILE A 26 -2.41 -6.31 2.84
N HIS A 27 -3.13 -6.52 1.75
CA HIS A 27 -4.01 -5.49 1.21
C HIS A 27 -5.20 -6.14 0.50
N CYS A 28 -6.21 -5.31 0.23
CA CYS A 28 -7.37 -5.73 -0.55
C CYS A 28 -7.02 -5.65 -2.03
N GLY A 29 -6.38 -6.70 -2.52
CA GLY A 29 -6.17 -6.90 -3.94
C GLY A 29 -7.40 -7.58 -4.55
N ASP A 30 -7.17 -8.47 -5.47
CA ASP A 30 -8.21 -9.31 -6.04
C ASP A 30 -7.68 -10.73 -6.12
N PRO A 31 -7.74 -11.51 -5.03
CA PRO A 31 -8.38 -11.31 -3.70
C PRO A 31 -7.49 -10.55 -2.69
N ILE A 32 -7.94 -10.50 -1.42
CA ILE A 32 -7.09 -10.05 -0.32
C ILE A 32 -5.84 -10.95 -0.29
N GLN A 33 -4.67 -10.33 -0.24
CA GLN A 33 -3.42 -11.07 -0.38
C GLN A 33 -2.24 -10.35 0.25
N TYR A 34 -1.18 -11.13 0.50
CA TYR A 34 0.14 -10.59 0.81
C TYR A 34 0.84 -10.22 -0.49
N THR A 35 1.51 -9.09 -0.50
CA THR A 35 2.22 -8.60 -1.69
C THR A 35 3.51 -7.93 -1.28
N SER A 36 4.59 -8.20 -2.02
CA SER A 36 5.85 -7.50 -1.82
C SER A 36 5.72 -6.04 -2.25
N ILE A 37 6.09 -5.12 -1.36
CA ILE A 37 6.09 -3.69 -1.69
C ILE A 37 7.34 -3.27 -2.45
N ASN A 38 8.29 -4.18 -2.67
CA ASN A 38 9.53 -3.89 -3.38
C ASN A 38 9.40 -3.98 -4.90
N SER A 39 8.22 -4.31 -5.42
CA SER A 39 7.99 -4.30 -6.87
C SER A 39 7.99 -2.86 -7.39
N SER A 40 8.35 -2.68 -8.66
CA SER A 40 8.41 -1.36 -9.25
C SER A 40 7.05 -0.65 -9.23
N TYR A 41 5.96 -1.38 -9.40
CA TYR A 41 4.62 -0.82 -9.36
C TYR A 41 4.34 -0.13 -8.02
N TRP A 42 4.55 -0.84 -6.91
CA TRP A 42 4.26 -0.30 -5.58
C TRP A 42 5.25 0.80 -5.18
N GLN A 43 6.50 0.70 -5.59
CA GLN A 43 7.49 1.75 -5.34
C GLN A 43 7.13 3.04 -6.06
N GLN A 44 6.61 2.96 -7.28
CA GLN A 44 6.18 4.15 -8.04
C GLN A 44 4.95 4.81 -7.44
N HIS A 45 4.11 4.05 -6.74
CA HIS A 45 2.86 4.56 -6.17
C HIS A 45 2.92 4.79 -4.67
N PHE A 46 4.07 4.54 -4.04
CA PHE A 46 4.22 4.75 -2.61
C PHE A 46 4.04 6.23 -2.24
N TYR A 47 3.27 6.46 -1.19
CA TYR A 47 3.08 7.79 -0.64
C TYR A 47 3.68 7.91 0.77
N ALA A 48 3.17 7.17 1.74
CA ALA A 48 3.60 7.34 3.13
C ALA A 48 3.22 6.13 3.98
N PHE A 49 3.88 6.02 5.14
CA PHE A 49 3.45 5.15 6.22
C PHE A 49 2.67 5.97 7.23
N GLY A 50 1.73 5.32 7.92
CA GLY A 50 1.00 5.94 9.01
C GLY A 50 0.64 4.91 10.07
N ARG A 51 0.43 5.37 11.31
CA ARG A 51 0.01 4.52 12.41
C ARG A 51 -1.27 5.08 13.02
N PRO A 52 -2.27 4.23 13.28
CA PRO A 52 -3.42 4.69 14.06
C PRO A 52 -2.98 5.16 15.45
N ALA A 53 -3.67 6.15 15.97
CA ALA A 53 -3.36 6.75 17.28
C ALA A 53 -4.22 6.13 18.39
N TYR A 54 -4.28 4.81 18.42
CA TYR A 54 -5.04 4.10 19.46
C TYR A 54 -4.32 2.86 19.93
#